data_18f7d043bbf4f2eb8cde2bd4b6ea2ce9
#
_entry.id   18f7d043bbf4f2eb8cde2bd4b6ea2ce9
#
_cell.length_a   1.000
_cell.length_b   1.000
_cell.length_c   1.000
_cell.angle_alpha   90.00
_cell.angle_beta   90.00
_cell.angle_gamma   90.00
#
_symmetry.space_group_name_H-M   'P 1'
#
loop_
_entity.id
_entity.type
_entity.pdbx_description
1 polymer ?
#
loop_
_entity_poly.entity_id
_entity_poly.type
_entity_poly.pdbx_seq_one_letter_code
_entity_poly.pdbx_strand_id
1 'polypeptide(L)'
;MAAVSERELGYYRYAHRLMLGVAGLHLLACMGMAAATDTWGLLLWVGVPAVLVPWWISHFYPTELVSRMAMALGFMALTGLVIQQSGGDLEAHFSFFVMLAALVVYCDWRPLVLATGVILVHHILFLLLQPLGWG
;
A
#
# COMPACT_ATOMS: atom_id res chain seq x y z
N MET A 1 -15.04 27.00 0.64
CA MET A 1 -14.99 25.53 0.50
C MET A 1 -16.27 25.09 -0.20
N ALA A 2 -16.15 24.52 -1.38
CA ALA A 2 -17.30 23.91 -2.04
C ALA A 2 -17.77 22.71 -1.21
N ALA A 3 -19.08 22.60 -0.96
CA ALA A 3 -19.64 21.45 -0.29
C ALA A 3 -19.40 20.20 -1.16
N VAL A 4 -18.91 19.14 -0.55
CA VAL A 4 -18.70 17.85 -1.23
C VAL A 4 -20.07 17.32 -1.64
N SER A 5 -20.24 17.01 -2.93
CA SER A 5 -21.49 16.47 -3.44
C SER A 5 -21.72 15.04 -2.91
N GLU A 6 -22.98 14.66 -2.75
CA GLU A 6 -23.36 13.28 -2.37
C GLU A 6 -22.78 12.23 -3.34
N ARG A 7 -22.66 12.61 -4.62
CA ARG A 7 -22.10 11.78 -5.67
C ARG A 7 -20.60 11.55 -5.47
N GLU A 8 -19.85 12.60 -5.13
CA GLU A 8 -18.42 12.50 -4.82
C GLU A 8 -18.17 11.66 -3.58
N LEU A 9 -18.95 11.88 -2.52
CA LEU A 9 -18.87 11.10 -1.31
C LEU A 9 -19.13 9.60 -1.59
N GLY A 10 -20.15 9.28 -2.38
CA GLY A 10 -20.47 7.91 -2.79
C GLY A 10 -19.33 7.27 -3.58
N TYR A 11 -18.73 8.02 -4.50
CA TYR A 11 -17.60 7.56 -5.31
C TYR A 11 -16.38 7.22 -4.44
N TYR A 12 -15.97 8.11 -3.56
CA TYR A 12 -14.81 7.88 -2.70
C TYR A 12 -15.04 6.72 -1.73
N ARG A 13 -16.23 6.59 -1.16
CA ARG A 13 -16.57 5.45 -0.30
C ARG A 13 -16.46 4.12 -1.07
N TYR A 14 -16.96 4.09 -2.29
CA TYR A 14 -16.82 2.90 -3.15
C TYR A 14 -15.34 2.61 -3.47
N ALA A 15 -14.59 3.63 -3.88
CA ALA A 15 -13.18 3.50 -4.20
C ALA A 15 -12.38 2.98 -2.99
N HIS A 16 -12.60 3.52 -1.80
CA HIS A 16 -11.94 3.05 -0.59
C HIS A 16 -12.29 1.60 -0.24
N ARG A 17 -13.54 1.20 -0.39
CA ARG A 17 -13.95 -0.20 -0.16
C ARG A 17 -13.25 -1.14 -1.13
N LEU A 18 -13.18 -0.76 -2.40
CA LEU A 18 -12.47 -1.54 -3.42
C LEU A 18 -10.98 -1.66 -3.08
N MET A 19 -10.35 -0.55 -2.72
CA MET A 19 -8.94 -0.52 -2.35
C MET A 19 -8.65 -1.33 -1.08
N LEU A 20 -9.50 -1.25 -0.07
CA LEU A 20 -9.39 -2.06 1.15
C LEU A 20 -9.59 -3.54 0.86
N GLY A 21 -10.46 -3.90 -0.08
CA GLY A 21 -10.58 -5.27 -0.56
C GLY A 21 -9.29 -5.78 -1.20
N VAL A 22 -8.67 -4.99 -2.07
CA VAL A 22 -7.37 -5.31 -2.68
C VAL A 22 -6.28 -5.41 -1.62
N ALA A 23 -6.23 -4.46 -0.68
CA ALA A 23 -5.26 -4.49 0.43
C ALA A 23 -5.46 -5.74 1.32
N GLY A 24 -6.70 -6.12 1.59
CA GLY A 24 -7.04 -7.33 2.35
C GLY A 24 -6.58 -8.61 1.66
N LEU A 25 -6.78 -8.73 0.35
CA LEU A 25 -6.26 -9.84 -0.45
C LEU A 25 -4.72 -9.89 -0.42
N HIS A 26 -4.09 -8.73 -0.52
CA HIS A 26 -2.64 -8.63 -0.44
C HIS A 26 -2.11 -9.02 0.95
N LEU A 27 -2.82 -8.61 2.01
CA LEU A 27 -2.50 -9.01 3.38
C LEU A 27 -2.64 -10.54 3.57
N LEU A 28 -3.65 -11.17 2.97
CA LEU A 28 -3.80 -12.64 2.99
C LEU A 28 -2.61 -13.32 2.29
N ALA A 29 -2.13 -12.78 1.19
CA ALA A 29 -0.91 -13.26 0.54
C ALA A 29 0.31 -13.13 1.46
N CYS A 30 0.45 -12.00 2.16
CA CYS A 30 1.50 -11.80 3.17
C CYS A 30 1.38 -12.80 4.33
N MET A 31 0.18 -13.17 4.75
CA MET A 31 -0.05 -14.20 5.77
C MET A 31 0.43 -15.57 5.30
N GLY A 32 0.12 -15.96 4.06
CA GLY A 32 0.62 -17.18 3.45
C GLY A 32 2.15 -17.20 3.39
N MET A 33 2.76 -16.10 3.01
CA MET A 33 4.23 -15.94 3.00
C MET A 33 4.80 -16.01 4.42
N ALA A 34 4.18 -15.39 5.41
CA ALA A 34 4.62 -15.44 6.79
C ALA A 34 4.61 -16.87 7.36
N ALA A 35 3.61 -17.66 6.97
CA ALA A 35 3.54 -19.08 7.35
C ALA A 35 4.67 -19.92 6.72
N ALA A 36 5.12 -19.55 5.51
CA ALA A 36 6.18 -20.23 4.80
C ALA A 36 7.59 -19.78 5.23
N THR A 37 7.75 -18.52 5.63
CA THR A 37 9.06 -17.88 5.89
C THR A 37 9.29 -17.51 7.36
N ASP A 38 8.33 -17.81 8.23
CA ASP A 38 8.33 -17.46 9.66
C ASP A 38 8.53 -15.94 9.92
N THR A 39 7.87 -15.12 9.11
CA THR A 39 7.95 -13.65 9.18
C THR A 39 6.73 -12.99 9.83
N TRP A 40 6.14 -13.66 10.82
CA TRP A 40 4.94 -13.17 11.53
C TRP A 40 5.12 -11.82 12.20
N GLY A 41 6.33 -11.55 12.73
CA GLY A 41 6.66 -10.26 13.33
C GLY A 41 6.54 -9.11 12.30
N LEU A 42 7.09 -9.30 11.10
CA LEU A 42 6.97 -8.31 10.02
C LEU A 42 5.51 -8.12 9.58
N LEU A 43 4.75 -9.21 9.49
CA LEU A 43 3.32 -9.13 9.16
C LEU A 43 2.56 -8.29 10.18
N LEU A 44 2.79 -8.50 11.47
CA LEU A 44 2.09 -7.79 12.54
C LEU A 44 2.49 -6.31 12.62
N TRP A 45 3.77 -6.00 12.47
CA TRP A 45 4.27 -4.62 12.61
C TRP A 45 4.14 -3.78 11.34
N VAL A 46 4.11 -4.38 10.18
CA VAL A 46 4.02 -3.68 8.90
C VAL A 46 2.69 -3.96 8.21
N GLY A 47 2.35 -5.22 8.02
CA GLY A 47 1.17 -5.61 7.23
C GLY A 47 -0.15 -5.18 7.86
N VAL A 48 -0.33 -5.42 9.14
CA VAL A 48 -1.57 -5.06 9.85
C VAL A 48 -1.78 -3.55 9.90
N PRO A 49 -0.81 -2.71 10.31
CA PRO A 49 -0.95 -1.27 10.24
C PRO A 49 -1.16 -0.74 8.82
N ALA A 50 -0.54 -1.34 7.82
CA ALA A 50 -0.68 -0.95 6.42
C ALA A 50 -2.12 -1.06 5.88
N VAL A 51 -2.95 -1.88 6.50
CA VAL A 51 -4.39 -1.99 6.21
C VAL A 51 -5.23 -1.19 7.19
N LEU A 52 -4.96 -1.29 8.49
CA LEU A 52 -5.77 -0.65 9.53
C LEU A 52 -5.70 0.88 9.50
N VAL A 53 -4.54 1.46 9.24
CA VAL A 53 -4.36 2.92 9.22
C VAL A 53 -5.13 3.54 8.04
N PRO A 54 -4.99 3.07 6.79
CA PRO A 54 -5.81 3.56 5.69
C PRO A 54 -7.31 3.32 5.91
N TRP A 55 -7.69 2.17 6.48
CA TRP A 55 -9.10 1.90 6.81
C TRP A 55 -9.64 2.95 7.78
N TRP A 56 -8.93 3.21 8.88
CA TRP A 56 -9.32 4.21 9.87
C TRP A 56 -9.48 5.59 9.25
N ILE A 57 -8.46 6.07 8.52
CA ILE A 57 -8.46 7.40 7.92
C ILE A 57 -9.58 7.52 6.87
N SER A 58 -9.74 6.53 5.99
CA SER A 58 -10.77 6.56 4.95
C SER A 58 -12.19 6.45 5.50
N HIS A 59 -12.37 5.84 6.66
CA HIS A 59 -13.67 5.76 7.30
C HIS A 59 -14.14 7.13 7.84
N PHE A 60 -13.24 7.88 8.47
CA PHE A 60 -13.56 9.18 9.06
C PHE A 60 -13.42 10.36 8.09
N TYR A 61 -12.51 10.26 7.12
CA TYR A 61 -12.20 11.33 6.18
C TYR A 61 -12.28 10.85 4.71
N PRO A 62 -13.43 10.33 4.25
CA PRO A 62 -13.51 9.63 2.96
C PRO A 62 -13.19 10.49 1.73
N THR A 63 -13.42 11.79 1.79
CA THR A 63 -13.20 12.72 0.66
C THR A 63 -11.86 13.47 0.73
N GLU A 64 -11.19 13.37 1.86
CA GLU A 64 -9.95 14.09 2.09
C GLU A 64 -8.76 13.45 1.35
N LEU A 65 -7.82 14.28 0.93
CA LEU A 65 -6.61 13.82 0.26
C LEU A 65 -5.79 12.85 1.15
N VAL A 66 -5.77 13.09 2.46
CA VAL A 66 -5.05 12.24 3.42
C VAL A 66 -5.47 10.77 3.35
N SER A 67 -6.74 10.49 3.08
CA SER A 67 -7.24 9.11 2.94
C SER A 67 -6.63 8.40 1.73
N ARG A 68 -6.57 9.09 0.60
CA ARG A 68 -5.96 8.55 -0.63
C ARG A 68 -4.44 8.38 -0.48
N MET A 69 -3.79 9.32 0.19
CA MET A 69 -2.36 9.24 0.48
C MET A 69 -2.05 8.09 1.45
N ALA A 70 -2.84 7.93 2.51
CA ALA A 70 -2.72 6.81 3.45
C ALA A 70 -2.89 5.46 2.74
N MET A 71 -3.84 5.35 1.83
CA MET A 71 -4.05 4.14 1.03
C MET A 71 -2.84 3.83 0.13
N ALA A 72 -2.27 4.83 -0.52
CA ALA A 72 -1.06 4.69 -1.33
C ALA A 72 0.12 4.20 -0.50
N LEU A 73 0.35 4.78 0.67
CA LEU A 73 1.41 4.35 1.60
C LEU A 73 1.17 2.93 2.11
N GLY A 74 -0.07 2.58 2.44
CA GLY A 74 -0.44 1.22 2.86
C GLY A 74 -0.14 0.19 1.77
N PHE A 75 -0.48 0.49 0.52
CA PHE A 75 -0.17 -0.38 -0.62
C PHE A 75 1.32 -0.56 -0.82
N MET A 76 2.09 0.51 -0.71
CA MET A 76 3.55 0.43 -0.83
C MET A 76 4.18 -0.35 0.31
N ALA A 77 3.67 -0.20 1.53
CA ALA A 77 4.12 -0.98 2.68
C ALA A 77 3.82 -2.48 2.53
N LEU A 78 2.62 -2.84 2.06
CA LEU A 78 2.25 -4.24 1.79
C LEU A 78 3.12 -4.85 0.68
N THR A 79 3.36 -4.11 -0.38
CA THR A 79 4.23 -4.55 -1.49
C THR A 79 5.67 -4.75 -1.01
N GLY A 80 6.20 -3.78 -0.26
CA GLY A 80 7.52 -3.90 0.35
C GLY A 80 7.63 -5.11 1.28
N LEU A 81 6.56 -5.41 2.02
CA LEU A 81 6.48 -6.58 2.88
C LEU A 81 6.58 -7.89 2.09
N VAL A 82 5.83 -8.02 0.99
CA VAL A 82 5.92 -9.21 0.10
C VAL A 82 7.32 -9.38 -0.45
N ILE A 83 7.95 -8.30 -0.90
CA ILE A 83 9.32 -8.34 -1.43
C ILE A 83 10.28 -8.80 -0.34
N GLN A 84 10.16 -8.27 0.87
CA GLN A 84 11.00 -8.67 2.01
C GLN A 84 10.78 -10.13 2.38
N GLN A 85 9.54 -10.60 2.43
CA GLN A 85 9.20 -12.00 2.75
C GLN A 85 9.66 -12.99 1.68
N SER A 86 9.70 -12.56 0.42
CA SER A 86 10.19 -13.39 -0.71
C SER A 86 11.73 -13.41 -0.83
N GLY A 87 12.44 -12.70 0.03
CA GLY A 87 13.91 -12.58 -0.06
C GLY A 87 14.37 -11.68 -1.22
N GLY A 88 13.52 -10.75 -1.66
CA GLY A 88 13.84 -9.82 -2.75
C GLY A 88 13.56 -10.38 -4.14
N ASP A 89 12.69 -11.37 -4.25
CA ASP A 89 12.35 -12.00 -5.52
C ASP A 89 11.88 -10.97 -6.57
N LEU A 90 12.39 -11.10 -7.79
CA LEU A 90 12.07 -10.20 -8.91
C LEU A 90 10.57 -10.25 -9.23
N GLU A 91 9.95 -11.41 -9.14
CA GLU A 91 8.51 -11.56 -9.41
C GLU A 91 7.65 -10.80 -8.42
N ALA A 92 8.07 -10.72 -7.16
CA ALA A 92 7.37 -9.96 -6.13
C ALA A 92 7.34 -8.46 -6.44
N HIS A 93 8.32 -7.93 -7.17
CA HIS A 93 8.35 -6.53 -7.59
C HIS A 93 7.23 -6.16 -8.58
N PHE A 94 6.67 -7.11 -9.31
CA PHE A 94 5.53 -6.85 -10.19
C PHE A 94 4.29 -6.37 -9.40
N SER A 95 4.20 -6.68 -8.12
CA SER A 95 3.11 -6.21 -7.27
C SER A 95 3.08 -4.67 -7.15
N PHE A 96 4.22 -3.96 -7.29
CA PHE A 96 4.22 -2.49 -7.37
C PHE A 96 3.37 -1.98 -8.53
N PHE A 97 3.50 -2.58 -9.71
CA PHE A 97 2.74 -2.16 -10.88
C PHE A 97 1.25 -2.41 -10.71
N VAL A 98 0.89 -3.55 -10.12
CA VAL A 98 -0.51 -3.88 -9.82
C VAL A 98 -1.10 -2.88 -8.84
N MET A 99 -0.37 -2.54 -7.79
CA MET A 99 -0.83 -1.58 -6.78
C MET A 99 -0.91 -0.15 -7.32
N LEU A 100 0.05 0.27 -8.16
CA LEU A 100 -0.02 1.56 -8.84
C LEU A 100 -1.22 1.63 -9.77
N ALA A 101 -1.48 0.57 -10.54
CA ALA A 101 -2.65 0.50 -11.41
C ALA A 101 -3.96 0.58 -10.61
N ALA A 102 -4.03 -0.06 -9.45
CA ALA A 102 -5.19 0.01 -8.57
C ALA A 102 -5.46 1.44 -8.08
N LEU A 103 -4.42 2.21 -7.77
CA LEU A 103 -4.55 3.60 -7.29
C LEU A 103 -5.19 4.54 -8.34
N VAL A 104 -5.19 4.17 -9.62
CA VAL A 104 -5.85 4.96 -10.68
C VAL A 104 -7.35 5.10 -10.42
N VAL A 105 -7.97 4.21 -9.65
CA VAL A 105 -9.39 4.30 -9.29
C VAL A 105 -9.74 5.63 -8.62
N TYR A 106 -8.79 6.27 -7.95
CA TYR A 106 -9.04 7.56 -7.31
C TYR A 106 -9.12 8.73 -8.30
N CYS A 107 -8.75 8.54 -9.56
CA CYS A 107 -8.68 9.62 -10.57
C CYS A 107 -7.90 10.85 -10.07
N ASP A 108 -6.88 10.62 -9.26
CA ASP A 108 -6.03 11.63 -8.63
C ASP A 108 -4.57 11.21 -8.81
N TRP A 109 -3.77 12.10 -9.40
CA TRP A 109 -2.36 11.82 -9.67
C TRP A 109 -1.46 11.86 -8.40
N ARG A 110 -1.91 12.55 -7.36
CA ARG A 110 -1.11 12.78 -6.13
C ARG A 110 -0.77 11.49 -5.37
N PRO A 111 -1.71 10.55 -5.14
CA PRO A 111 -1.38 9.25 -4.56
C PRO A 111 -0.39 8.44 -5.42
N LEU A 112 -0.50 8.54 -6.75
CA LEU A 112 0.41 7.87 -7.68
C LEU A 112 1.84 8.42 -7.58
N VAL A 113 1.99 9.74 -7.53
CA VAL A 113 3.30 10.39 -7.36
C VAL A 113 3.92 10.01 -6.02
N LEU A 114 3.13 10.01 -4.94
CA LEU A 114 3.61 9.59 -3.62
C LEU A 114 4.09 8.13 -3.65
N ALA A 115 3.28 7.22 -4.20
CA ALA A 115 3.62 5.81 -4.30
C ALA A 115 4.90 5.60 -5.13
N THR A 116 5.01 6.26 -6.27
CA THR A 116 6.20 6.21 -7.13
C THR A 116 7.44 6.74 -6.39
N GLY A 117 7.30 7.82 -5.64
CA GLY A 117 8.36 8.36 -4.79
C GLY A 117 8.82 7.37 -3.72
N VAL A 118 7.89 6.67 -3.08
CA VAL A 118 8.21 5.62 -2.09
C VAL A 118 8.97 4.47 -2.75
N ILE A 119 8.56 4.03 -3.94
CA ILE A 119 9.27 2.99 -4.71
C ILE A 119 10.70 3.44 -5.01
N LEU A 120 10.88 4.67 -5.48
CA LEU A 120 12.19 5.22 -5.78
C LEU A 120 13.10 5.25 -4.56
N VAL A 121 12.59 5.75 -3.43
CA VAL A 121 13.32 5.79 -2.15
C VAL A 121 13.69 4.37 -1.70
N HIS A 122 12.77 3.42 -1.81
CA HIS A 122 13.02 2.02 -1.49
C HIS A 122 14.20 1.46 -2.29
N HIS A 123 14.22 1.66 -3.62
CA HIS A 123 15.29 1.17 -4.48
C HIS A 123 16.64 1.82 -4.19
N ILE A 124 16.65 3.13 -3.99
CA ILE A 124 17.88 3.88 -3.63
C ILE A 124 18.42 3.40 -2.28
N LEU A 125 17.54 3.25 -1.30
CA LEU A 125 17.93 2.80 0.04
C LEU A 125 18.54 1.41 0.00
N PHE A 126 17.91 0.46 -0.70
CA PHE A 126 18.45 -0.90 -0.84
C PHE A 126 19.77 -0.91 -1.61
N LEU A 127 19.89 -0.11 -2.68
CA LEU A 127 21.14 0.01 -3.42
C LEU A 127 22.30 0.48 -2.53
N LEU A 128 22.02 1.41 -1.62
CA LEU A 128 23.04 1.93 -0.68
C LEU A 128 23.33 0.97 0.48
N LEU A 129 22.32 0.24 0.95
CA LEU A 129 22.44 -0.65 2.11
C LEU A 129 22.98 -2.05 1.76
N GLN A 130 22.75 -2.51 0.53
CA GLN A 130 23.22 -3.83 0.09
C GLN A 130 24.73 -4.03 0.28
N PRO A 131 25.62 -3.08 -0.08
CA PRO A 131 27.06 -3.22 0.16
C PRO A 131 27.46 -3.27 1.64
N LEU A 132 26.55 -2.82 2.52
CA LEU A 132 26.75 -2.82 3.98
C LEU A 132 26.22 -4.11 4.65
N GLY A 133 25.73 -5.07 3.85
CA GLY A 133 25.20 -6.34 4.34
C GLY A 133 23.75 -6.27 4.87
N TRP A 134 23.03 -5.22 4.55
CA TRP A 134 21.62 -5.00 4.90
C TRP A 134 20.73 -5.33 3.68
N GLY A 135 20.56 -6.57 3.38
CA GLY A 135 19.72 -6.94 2.25
C GLY A 135 19.51 -8.42 2.13
#